data_eb2c8fbd54284230976136ae13a5ff9b
#
_entry.id   eb2c8fbd54284230976136ae13a5ff9b
#
_cell.length_a   1.000
_cell.length_b   1.000
_cell.length_c   1.000
_cell.angle_alpha   90.00
_cell.angle_beta   90.00
_cell.angle_gamma   90.00
#
_symmetry.space_group_name_H-M   'P 1'
#
loop_
_entity.id
_entity.type
_entity.pdbx_description
1 polymer ?
#
loop_
_entity_poly.entity_id
_entity_poly.type
_entity_poly.pdbx_seq_one_letter_code
_entity_poly.pdbx_strand_id
1 'polypeptide(L)'
;MSFFQKLFDQPLMKSTGLFGSTIFERKQFFPVWNPVIVEGEHLVFNEYPFEPSLAFQDKFVSISSIQNIDLNHGPPTLLVNNELIGFPVSQKEELIQISFEYNIPVNSRPYIWNSILEPFLDQEFSEEENQRTYQFLSNYGLCRDEVDAWRHLVGTQMMKYNFDTMLWDWTDLNIFDMLAAMRPKYNQTQFKMLYEIAMEIALLSPIEPE
;
A
#
# COMPACT_ATOMS: atom_id res chain seq x y z
N MET A 1 18.71 16.66 -6.16
CA MET A 1 19.00 15.51 -5.28
C MET A 1 17.80 14.60 -5.37
N SER A 2 17.95 13.42 -5.94
CA SER A 2 16.85 12.47 -6.13
C SER A 2 16.27 12.10 -4.76
N PHE A 3 14.95 11.92 -4.71
CA PHE A 3 14.23 11.49 -3.50
C PHE A 3 14.83 10.22 -2.87
N PHE A 4 15.19 9.24 -3.69
CA PHE A 4 15.90 8.03 -3.25
C PHE A 4 17.14 8.34 -2.41
N GLN A 5 17.93 9.35 -2.79
CA GLN A 5 19.12 9.74 -2.03
C GLN A 5 18.80 10.21 -0.61
N LYS A 6 17.68 10.92 -0.40
CA LYS A 6 17.24 11.37 0.92
C LYS A 6 16.77 10.22 1.83
N LEU A 7 16.20 9.17 1.27
CA LEU A 7 15.77 7.97 2.01
C LEU A 7 16.96 7.06 2.35
N PHE A 8 17.97 6.97 1.49
CA PHE A 8 19.15 6.12 1.68
C PHE A 8 20.21 6.73 2.62
N ASP A 9 20.29 8.05 2.74
CA ASP A 9 21.27 8.75 3.58
C ASP A 9 20.94 8.73 5.09
N GLN A 10 19.85 8.08 5.51
CA GLN A 10 19.46 8.01 6.92
C GLN A 10 20.07 6.76 7.59
N PRO A 11 20.60 6.88 8.82
CA PRO A 11 21.15 5.74 9.54
C PRO A 11 20.07 4.71 9.84
N LEU A 12 20.18 3.55 9.21
CA LEU A 12 19.30 2.40 9.45
C LEU A 12 19.45 1.92 10.90
N MET A 13 18.35 1.75 11.61
CA MET A 13 18.36 1.00 12.87
C MET A 13 18.96 -0.39 12.63
N LYS A 14 19.99 -0.75 13.37
CA LYS A 14 20.64 -2.06 13.24
C LYS A 14 19.65 -3.18 13.53
N SER A 15 19.29 -3.93 12.50
CA SER A 15 18.57 -5.19 12.63
C SER A 15 19.53 -6.26 13.15
N THR A 16 19.19 -6.92 14.23
CA THR A 16 19.96 -8.00 14.84
C THR A 16 19.39 -9.39 14.50
N GLY A 17 19.22 -9.73 13.23
CA GLY A 17 18.82 -11.10 12.92
C GLY A 17 18.53 -11.34 11.46
N LEU A 18 18.99 -12.49 10.94
CA LEU A 18 18.91 -12.82 9.54
C LEU A 18 17.47 -13.12 9.05
N PHE A 19 16.51 -13.40 9.91
CA PHE A 19 15.08 -13.67 9.59
C PHE A 19 14.14 -13.49 10.80
N GLY A 20 14.61 -12.94 11.92
CA GLY A 20 13.78 -12.78 13.11
C GLY A 20 13.25 -11.37 13.26
N SER A 21 11.94 -11.18 13.15
CA SER A 21 11.32 -9.91 13.54
C SER A 21 11.31 -9.75 15.04
N THR A 22 11.51 -8.54 15.50
CA THR A 22 11.31 -8.19 16.91
C THR A 22 9.82 -8.25 17.27
N ILE A 23 9.49 -8.36 18.55
CA ILE A 23 8.09 -8.28 19.02
C ILE A 23 7.44 -6.95 18.58
N PHE A 24 8.21 -5.89 18.50
CA PHE A 24 7.76 -4.58 18.06
C PHE A 24 7.38 -4.60 16.56
N GLU A 25 8.24 -5.15 15.69
CA GLU A 25 7.97 -5.29 14.27
C GLU A 25 6.71 -6.14 14.03
N ARG A 26 6.59 -7.28 14.70
CA ARG A 26 5.43 -8.16 14.57
C ARG A 26 4.10 -7.48 14.89
N LYS A 27 4.06 -6.63 15.91
CA LYS A 27 2.85 -5.85 16.24
C LYS A 27 2.43 -4.89 15.14
N GLN A 28 3.39 -4.38 14.35
CA GLN A 28 3.11 -3.46 13.25
C GLN A 28 2.73 -4.19 11.96
N PHE A 29 3.17 -5.45 11.79
CA PHE A 29 2.88 -6.26 10.60
C PHE A 29 1.40 -6.67 10.49
N PHE A 30 0.63 -6.58 11.55
CA PHE A 30 -0.79 -6.90 11.56
C PHE A 30 -1.62 -5.62 11.79
N PRO A 31 -1.79 -4.79 10.77
CA PRO A 31 -2.64 -3.61 10.90
C PRO A 31 -4.07 -4.03 11.24
N VAL A 32 -4.61 -3.42 12.29
CA VAL A 32 -6.00 -3.69 12.70
C VAL A 32 -6.91 -2.84 11.81
N TRP A 33 -7.76 -3.51 11.04
CA TRP A 33 -8.80 -2.89 10.24
C TRP A 33 -10.11 -2.89 11.03
N ASN A 34 -10.33 -1.83 11.79
CA ASN A 34 -11.58 -1.69 12.55
C ASN A 34 -12.75 -1.37 11.62
N PRO A 35 -13.98 -1.76 12.02
CA PRO A 35 -15.17 -1.42 11.26
C PRO A 35 -15.31 0.10 11.06
N VAL A 36 -15.66 0.48 9.85
CA VAL A 36 -16.01 1.86 9.46
C VAL A 36 -17.50 2.05 9.67
N ILE A 37 -17.87 3.18 10.27
CA ILE A 37 -19.27 3.50 10.60
C ILE A 37 -19.75 4.61 9.66
N VAL A 38 -20.95 4.47 9.12
CA VAL A 38 -21.61 5.51 8.34
C VAL A 38 -22.38 6.42 9.30
N GLU A 39 -21.98 7.67 9.44
CA GLU A 39 -22.66 8.68 10.26
C GLU A 39 -23.06 9.88 9.38
N GLY A 40 -24.31 9.91 8.97
CA GLY A 40 -24.80 10.93 8.03
C GLY A 40 -24.03 10.85 6.69
N GLU A 41 -23.38 11.94 6.30
CA GLU A 41 -22.58 12.02 5.07
C GLU A 41 -21.08 11.73 5.29
N HIS A 42 -20.74 11.02 6.36
CA HIS A 42 -19.34 10.70 6.72
C HIS A 42 -19.12 9.22 6.95
N LEU A 43 -17.94 8.76 6.53
CA LEU A 43 -17.38 7.48 6.96
C LEU A 43 -16.45 7.74 8.14
N VAL A 44 -16.76 7.15 9.30
CA VAL A 44 -16.00 7.33 10.54
C VAL A 44 -15.05 6.16 10.73
N PHE A 45 -13.76 6.47 10.84
CA PHE A 45 -12.67 5.53 11.09
C PHE A 45 -12.21 5.67 12.54
N ASN A 46 -12.67 4.80 13.44
CA ASN A 46 -12.29 4.89 14.87
C ASN A 46 -10.79 4.70 15.10
N GLU A 47 -10.18 3.78 14.38
CA GLU A 47 -8.73 3.53 14.39
C GLU A 47 -8.30 3.10 12.98
N TYR A 48 -7.57 3.96 12.30
CA TYR A 48 -6.97 3.63 11.01
C TYR A 48 -5.50 3.28 11.20
N PRO A 49 -4.94 2.25 10.53
CA PRO A 49 -3.63 1.71 10.88
C PRO A 49 -2.43 2.62 10.51
N PHE A 50 -2.62 3.59 9.63
CA PHE A 50 -1.52 4.40 9.10
C PHE A 50 -1.67 5.87 9.48
N GLU A 51 -0.77 6.35 10.36
CA GLU A 51 -0.82 7.70 10.94
C GLU A 51 -0.78 8.84 9.91
N PRO A 52 -0.11 8.73 8.74
CA PRO A 52 -0.12 9.81 7.75
C PRO A 52 -1.45 9.98 7.01
N SER A 53 -2.33 8.97 7.03
CA SER A 53 -3.61 8.97 6.33
C SER A 53 -4.59 10.02 6.86
N LEU A 54 -5.39 10.61 5.96
CA LEU A 54 -6.56 11.42 6.33
C LEU A 54 -7.52 10.66 7.24
N ALA A 55 -7.75 9.38 6.97
CA ALA A 55 -8.62 8.53 7.79
C ALA A 55 -8.10 8.38 9.24
N PHE A 56 -6.80 8.46 9.47
CA PHE A 56 -6.21 8.49 10.80
C PHE A 56 -6.27 9.89 11.43
N GLN A 57 -5.92 10.92 10.67
CA GLN A 57 -5.77 12.30 11.14
C GLN A 57 -7.12 12.91 11.53
N ASP A 58 -8.09 12.84 10.62
CA ASP A 58 -9.40 13.45 10.79
C ASP A 58 -10.42 12.49 11.42
N LYS A 59 -10.13 11.18 11.40
CA LYS A 59 -11.00 10.09 11.86
C LYS A 59 -12.32 9.98 11.08
N PHE A 60 -12.54 10.79 10.10
CA PHE A 60 -13.69 10.71 9.20
C PHE A 60 -13.32 11.12 7.78
N VAL A 61 -14.10 10.63 6.84
CA VAL A 61 -14.02 10.98 5.43
C VAL A 61 -15.41 11.38 4.98
N SER A 62 -15.56 12.58 4.40
CA SER A 62 -16.83 12.96 3.79
C SER A 62 -17.10 12.08 2.56
N ILE A 63 -18.28 11.50 2.47
CA ILE A 63 -18.70 10.67 1.34
C ILE A 63 -18.62 11.47 0.03
N SER A 64 -18.95 12.76 0.07
CA SER A 64 -18.85 13.65 -1.09
C SER A 64 -17.42 13.93 -1.58
N SER A 65 -16.39 13.65 -0.75
CA SER A 65 -14.98 13.78 -1.14
C SER A 65 -14.42 12.53 -1.82
N ILE A 66 -15.16 11.43 -1.84
CA ILE A 66 -14.74 10.18 -2.45
C ILE A 66 -14.87 10.31 -3.98
N GLN A 67 -13.74 10.26 -4.67
CA GLN A 67 -13.66 10.40 -6.11
C GLN A 67 -14.05 9.11 -6.84
N ASN A 68 -13.62 7.97 -6.33
CA ASN A 68 -14.01 6.64 -6.80
C ASN A 68 -13.66 5.57 -5.77
N ILE A 69 -14.17 4.37 -6.00
CA ILE A 69 -13.95 3.17 -5.19
C ILE A 69 -13.35 2.08 -6.08
N ASP A 70 -12.36 1.33 -5.56
CA ASP A 70 -11.89 0.10 -6.18
C ASP A 70 -12.25 -1.09 -5.29
N LEU A 71 -13.02 -2.02 -5.85
CA LEU A 71 -13.50 -3.23 -5.17
C LEU A 71 -12.71 -4.49 -5.55
N ASN A 72 -11.82 -4.39 -6.54
CA ASN A 72 -11.14 -5.55 -7.11
C ASN A 72 -9.89 -5.95 -6.36
N HIS A 73 -9.34 -5.03 -5.57
CA HIS A 73 -8.18 -5.28 -4.72
C HIS A 73 -8.61 -5.67 -3.31
N GLY A 74 -7.78 -6.38 -2.61
CA GLY A 74 -7.92 -6.63 -1.18
C GLY A 74 -6.85 -5.87 -0.40
N PRO A 75 -7.19 -4.93 0.47
CA PRO A 75 -8.53 -4.43 0.80
C PRO A 75 -9.12 -3.52 -0.29
N PRO A 76 -10.47 -3.38 -0.36
CA PRO A 76 -11.11 -2.35 -1.17
C PRO A 76 -10.58 -0.96 -0.81
N THR A 77 -10.54 -0.04 -1.77
CA THR A 77 -9.96 1.29 -1.54
C THR A 77 -10.88 2.42 -1.98
N LEU A 78 -10.84 3.51 -1.22
CA LEU A 78 -11.44 4.80 -1.56
C LEU A 78 -10.32 5.71 -2.10
N LEU A 79 -10.57 6.42 -3.19
CA LEU A 79 -9.70 7.52 -3.62
C LEU A 79 -10.24 8.83 -3.06
N VAL A 80 -9.46 9.49 -2.22
CA VAL A 80 -9.80 10.77 -1.59
C VAL A 80 -8.58 11.68 -1.60
N ASN A 81 -8.66 12.86 -2.21
CA ASN A 81 -7.57 13.84 -2.23
C ASN A 81 -6.18 13.27 -2.62
N ASN A 82 -6.13 12.45 -3.67
CA ASN A 82 -4.91 11.75 -4.11
C ASN A 82 -4.34 10.75 -3.08
N GLU A 83 -5.17 10.21 -2.22
CA GLU A 83 -4.83 9.18 -1.27
C GLU A 83 -5.73 7.95 -1.47
N LEU A 84 -5.14 6.75 -1.39
CA LEU A 84 -5.87 5.49 -1.30
C LEU A 84 -6.11 5.17 0.16
N ILE A 85 -7.37 5.21 0.57
CA ILE A 85 -7.79 4.79 1.92
C ILE A 85 -8.33 3.38 1.83
N GLY A 86 -7.66 2.43 2.49
CA GLY A 86 -8.12 1.05 2.56
C GLY A 86 -9.39 0.91 3.40
N PHE A 87 -10.26 0.02 2.97
CA PHE A 87 -11.53 -0.25 3.64
C PHE A 87 -11.59 -1.71 4.10
N PRO A 88 -12.17 -2.03 5.27
CA PRO A 88 -12.21 -3.41 5.76
C PRO A 88 -12.84 -4.36 4.75
N VAL A 89 -12.17 -5.48 4.43
CA VAL A 89 -12.68 -6.49 3.49
C VAL A 89 -14.02 -7.05 3.94
N SER A 90 -14.22 -7.18 5.26
CA SER A 90 -15.48 -7.66 5.84
C SER A 90 -16.69 -6.75 5.58
N GLN A 91 -16.44 -5.49 5.22
CA GLN A 91 -17.48 -4.49 4.92
C GLN A 91 -17.57 -4.15 3.42
N LYS A 92 -17.05 -5.00 2.54
CA LYS A 92 -17.08 -4.77 1.10
C LYS A 92 -18.50 -4.56 0.57
N GLU A 93 -19.47 -5.34 1.05
CA GLU A 93 -20.87 -5.24 0.63
C GLU A 93 -21.50 -3.90 1.06
N GLU A 94 -21.16 -3.40 2.25
CA GLU A 94 -21.59 -2.07 2.71
C GLU A 94 -21.01 -0.98 1.81
N LEU A 95 -19.75 -1.12 1.42
CA LEU A 95 -19.10 -0.17 0.51
C LEU A 95 -19.75 -0.14 -0.87
N ILE A 96 -20.19 -1.31 -1.38
CA ILE A 96 -20.97 -1.41 -2.62
C ILE A 96 -22.29 -0.64 -2.47
N GLN A 97 -23.01 -0.79 -1.35
CA GLN A 97 -24.25 -0.07 -1.09
C GLN A 97 -24.03 1.44 -1.06
N ILE A 98 -22.99 1.91 -0.37
CA ILE A 98 -22.60 3.33 -0.33
C ILE A 98 -22.33 3.85 -1.75
N SER A 99 -21.63 3.07 -2.58
CA SER A 99 -21.35 3.49 -3.96
C SER A 99 -22.61 3.74 -4.78
N PHE A 100 -23.62 2.88 -4.62
CA PHE A 100 -24.91 3.06 -5.28
C PHE A 100 -25.73 4.22 -4.72
N GLU A 101 -25.81 4.34 -3.39
CA GLU A 101 -26.61 5.37 -2.72
C GLU A 101 -26.11 6.79 -3.06
N TYR A 102 -24.79 6.97 -3.09
CA TYR A 102 -24.15 8.26 -3.31
C TYR A 102 -23.64 8.46 -4.76
N ASN A 103 -23.93 7.52 -5.68
CA ASN A 103 -23.46 7.55 -7.06
C ASN A 103 -21.93 7.70 -7.20
N ILE A 104 -21.16 7.03 -6.35
CA ILE A 104 -19.70 7.06 -6.40
C ILE A 104 -19.23 6.11 -7.49
N PRO A 105 -18.38 6.54 -8.45
CA PRO A 105 -17.84 5.66 -9.48
C PRO A 105 -17.05 4.49 -8.89
N VAL A 106 -17.28 3.30 -9.43
CA VAL A 106 -16.47 2.11 -9.10
C VAL A 106 -15.53 1.84 -10.27
N ASN A 107 -14.24 1.98 -10.04
CA ASN A 107 -13.19 1.83 -11.04
C ASN A 107 -12.12 0.85 -10.56
N SER A 108 -11.59 0.03 -11.47
CA SER A 108 -10.40 -0.78 -11.19
C SER A 108 -9.14 0.05 -11.44
N ARG A 109 -8.18 -0.04 -10.55
CA ARG A 109 -6.86 0.61 -10.68
C ARG A 109 -5.79 -0.39 -11.11
N PRO A 110 -4.69 0.08 -11.70
CA PRO A 110 -3.55 -0.79 -12.01
C PRO A 110 -2.88 -1.33 -10.74
N TYR A 111 -2.38 -2.58 -10.83
CA TYR A 111 -1.71 -3.28 -9.72
C TYR A 111 -0.23 -2.91 -9.62
N ILE A 112 0.10 -1.62 -9.51
CA ILE A 112 1.48 -1.13 -9.56
C ILE A 112 2.31 -1.69 -8.39
N TRP A 113 1.82 -1.52 -7.16
CA TRP A 113 2.53 -2.05 -6.00
C TRP A 113 2.58 -3.58 -5.96
N ASN A 114 1.52 -4.26 -6.37
CA ASN A 114 1.52 -5.72 -6.48
C ASN A 114 2.63 -6.17 -7.42
N SER A 115 2.78 -5.52 -8.58
CA SER A 115 3.84 -5.82 -9.55
C SER A 115 5.25 -5.50 -9.02
N ILE A 116 5.45 -4.41 -8.27
CA ILE A 116 6.73 -4.12 -7.63
C ILE A 116 7.07 -5.20 -6.59
N LEU A 117 6.08 -5.66 -5.83
CA LEU A 117 6.25 -6.58 -4.70
C LEU A 117 6.21 -8.06 -5.09
N GLU A 118 5.86 -8.38 -6.33
CA GLU A 118 5.73 -9.74 -6.84
C GLU A 118 6.93 -10.67 -6.51
N PRO A 119 8.21 -10.23 -6.60
CA PRO A 119 9.34 -11.09 -6.24
C PRO A 119 9.44 -11.49 -4.76
N PHE A 120 8.62 -10.89 -3.89
CA PHE A 120 8.57 -11.23 -2.46
C PHE A 120 7.48 -12.25 -2.13
N LEU A 121 6.69 -12.68 -3.10
CA LEU A 121 5.80 -13.82 -2.97
C LEU A 121 6.64 -15.11 -2.98
N ASP A 122 6.20 -16.14 -2.24
CA ASP A 122 6.88 -17.43 -2.18
C ASP A 122 6.60 -18.29 -3.42
N GLN A 123 6.92 -17.75 -4.60
CA GLN A 123 6.79 -18.40 -5.89
C GLN A 123 8.12 -18.34 -6.64
N GLU A 124 8.39 -19.35 -7.47
CA GLU A 124 9.49 -19.26 -8.42
C GLU A 124 9.19 -18.14 -9.43
N PHE A 125 9.88 -17.03 -9.27
CA PHE A 125 9.75 -15.85 -10.13
C PHE A 125 10.74 -15.97 -11.29
N SER A 126 10.24 -16.34 -12.45
CA SER A 126 11.06 -16.56 -13.63
C SER A 126 11.56 -15.21 -14.23
N GLU A 127 12.66 -15.27 -14.99
CA GLU A 127 13.17 -14.09 -15.70
C GLU A 127 12.14 -13.56 -16.72
N GLU A 128 11.33 -14.42 -17.31
CA GLU A 128 10.27 -14.02 -18.24
C GLU A 128 9.14 -13.25 -17.54
N GLU A 129 8.76 -13.65 -16.36
CA GLU A 129 7.78 -12.95 -15.52
C GLU A 129 8.33 -11.60 -15.09
N ASN A 130 9.59 -11.56 -14.68
CA ASN A 130 10.28 -10.33 -14.31
C ASN A 130 10.31 -9.32 -15.48
N GLN A 131 10.59 -9.76 -16.69
CA GLN A 131 10.58 -8.90 -17.88
C GLN A 131 9.17 -8.36 -18.19
N ARG A 132 8.11 -9.20 -18.07
CA ARG A 132 6.73 -8.74 -18.26
C ARG A 132 6.35 -7.68 -17.22
N THR A 133 6.77 -7.88 -15.97
CA THR A 133 6.53 -6.92 -14.88
C THR A 133 7.22 -5.59 -15.15
N TYR A 134 8.49 -5.58 -15.57
CA TYR A 134 9.17 -4.33 -15.95
C TYR A 134 8.48 -3.65 -17.14
N GLN A 135 8.06 -4.41 -18.15
CA GLN A 135 7.34 -3.85 -19.29
C GLN A 135 5.99 -3.25 -18.86
N PHE A 136 5.25 -3.92 -17.98
CA PHE A 136 4.02 -3.38 -17.42
C PHE A 136 4.29 -2.08 -16.67
N LEU A 137 5.25 -2.05 -15.75
CA LEU A 137 5.57 -0.88 -14.92
C LEU A 137 6.12 0.29 -15.77
N SER A 138 6.83 0.02 -16.87
CA SER A 138 7.30 1.07 -17.78
C SER A 138 6.17 1.84 -18.45
N ASN A 139 5.02 1.21 -18.68
CA ASN A 139 3.84 1.89 -19.22
C ASN A 139 3.26 2.92 -18.24
N TYR A 140 3.66 2.88 -16.98
CA TYR A 140 3.29 3.83 -15.92
C TYR A 140 4.45 4.77 -15.53
N GLY A 141 5.53 4.81 -16.32
CA GLY A 141 6.64 5.72 -16.10
C GLY A 141 7.70 5.23 -15.12
N LEU A 142 7.61 3.99 -14.65
CA LEU A 142 8.61 3.41 -13.76
C LEU A 142 9.68 2.67 -14.56
N CYS A 143 10.88 3.21 -14.60
CA CYS A 143 11.99 2.51 -15.24
C CYS A 143 12.53 1.36 -14.38
N ARG A 144 13.28 0.45 -14.99
CA ARG A 144 13.85 -0.73 -14.31
C ARG A 144 14.65 -0.35 -13.07
N ASP A 145 15.50 0.65 -13.16
CA ASP A 145 16.36 1.07 -12.04
C ASP A 145 15.54 1.58 -10.85
N GLU A 146 14.42 2.25 -11.11
CA GLU A 146 13.50 2.71 -10.06
C GLU A 146 12.79 1.54 -9.40
N VAL A 147 12.30 0.57 -10.19
CA VAL A 147 11.66 -0.65 -9.65
C VAL A 147 12.65 -1.44 -8.79
N ASP A 148 13.89 -1.63 -9.27
CA ASP A 148 14.94 -2.33 -8.53
C ASP A 148 15.33 -1.59 -7.25
N ALA A 149 15.36 -0.26 -7.28
CA ALA A 149 15.61 0.56 -6.09
C ALA A 149 14.50 0.40 -5.05
N TRP A 150 13.22 0.37 -5.47
CA TRP A 150 12.11 0.09 -4.57
C TRP A 150 12.18 -1.31 -3.99
N ARG A 151 12.40 -2.33 -4.82
CA ARG A 151 12.58 -3.73 -4.38
C ARG A 151 13.71 -3.87 -3.37
N HIS A 152 14.83 -3.19 -3.63
CA HIS A 152 15.96 -3.17 -2.68
C HIS A 152 15.60 -2.49 -1.35
N LEU A 153 14.90 -1.36 -1.40
CA LEU A 153 14.49 -0.59 -0.22
C LEU A 153 13.58 -1.39 0.71
N VAL A 154 12.57 -2.06 0.15
CA VAL A 154 11.55 -2.77 0.93
C VAL A 154 11.91 -4.22 1.22
N GLY A 155 12.80 -4.84 0.44
CA GLY A 155 13.00 -6.29 0.38
C GLY A 155 13.21 -6.97 1.74
N THR A 156 14.14 -6.46 2.56
CA THR A 156 14.39 -7.05 3.88
C THR A 156 13.15 -7.06 4.77
N GLN A 157 12.35 -6.00 4.74
CA GLN A 157 11.14 -5.90 5.57
C GLN A 157 10.00 -6.73 4.99
N MET A 158 9.87 -6.77 3.66
CA MET A 158 8.87 -7.63 3.01
C MET A 158 9.12 -9.11 3.27
N MET A 159 10.39 -9.55 3.24
CA MET A 159 10.74 -10.94 3.60
C MET A 159 10.38 -11.26 5.05
N LYS A 160 10.67 -10.36 6.00
CA LYS A 160 10.26 -10.52 7.39
C LYS A 160 8.74 -10.55 7.55
N TYR A 161 8.05 -9.62 6.87
CA TYR A 161 6.60 -9.53 6.87
C TYR A 161 5.97 -10.83 6.40
N ASN A 162 6.36 -11.34 5.24
CA ASN A 162 5.86 -12.60 4.71
C ASN A 162 6.11 -13.77 5.64
N PHE A 163 7.33 -13.87 6.19
CA PHE A 163 7.68 -14.95 7.10
C PHE A 163 6.82 -14.94 8.37
N ASP A 164 6.59 -13.77 8.96
CA ASP A 164 5.86 -13.66 10.22
C ASP A 164 4.33 -13.67 10.07
N THR A 165 3.82 -13.22 8.93
CA THR A 165 2.37 -13.21 8.65
C THR A 165 1.88 -14.52 8.05
N MET A 166 2.80 -15.42 7.65
CA MET A 166 2.48 -16.68 6.97
C MET A 166 1.59 -16.48 5.71
N LEU A 167 1.69 -15.33 5.06
CA LEU A 167 0.94 -15.00 3.83
C LEU A 167 1.52 -15.69 2.59
N TRP A 168 2.29 -16.75 2.77
CA TRP A 168 3.02 -17.45 1.71
C TRP A 168 2.12 -18.09 0.66
N ASP A 169 0.89 -18.40 0.99
CA ASP A 169 0.17 -19.33 0.13
C ASP A 169 -0.76 -18.68 -0.92
N TRP A 170 -1.21 -17.41 -0.77
CA TRP A 170 -2.41 -17.09 -1.51
C TRP A 170 -2.66 -15.64 -1.91
N THR A 171 -1.89 -14.67 -1.49
CA THR A 171 -2.30 -13.28 -1.63
C THR A 171 -1.30 -12.44 -2.38
N ASP A 172 -1.83 -11.65 -3.30
CA ASP A 172 -1.10 -10.55 -3.89
C ASP A 172 -0.69 -9.58 -2.78
N LEU A 173 0.60 -9.26 -2.71
CA LEU A 173 1.08 -8.19 -1.85
C LEU A 173 0.67 -6.84 -2.44
N ASN A 174 0.24 -5.93 -1.59
CA ASN A 174 -0.26 -4.63 -2.00
C ASN A 174 0.43 -3.48 -1.25
N ILE A 175 0.05 -2.23 -1.54
CA ILE A 175 0.61 -1.05 -0.90
C ILE A 175 0.50 -1.09 0.63
N PHE A 176 -0.60 -1.59 1.18
CA PHE A 176 -0.82 -1.61 2.64
C PHE A 176 0.05 -2.65 3.33
N ASP A 177 0.34 -3.78 2.66
CA ASP A 177 1.31 -4.76 3.14
C ASP A 177 2.71 -4.15 3.20
N MET A 178 3.11 -3.45 2.16
CA MET A 178 4.38 -2.74 2.13
C MET A 178 4.45 -1.66 3.22
N LEU A 179 3.41 -0.86 3.40
CA LEU A 179 3.35 0.16 4.45
C LEU A 179 3.44 -0.47 5.84
N ALA A 180 2.71 -1.56 6.11
CA ALA A 180 2.77 -2.29 7.36
C ALA A 180 4.17 -2.87 7.63
N ALA A 181 4.79 -3.47 6.61
CA ALA A 181 6.15 -4.01 6.69
C ALA A 181 7.19 -2.93 7.00
N MET A 182 7.03 -1.74 6.40
CA MET A 182 8.00 -0.65 6.49
C MET A 182 7.79 0.24 7.73
N ARG A 183 6.59 0.26 8.32
CA ARG A 183 6.25 1.13 9.46
C ARG A 183 7.24 1.02 10.63
N PRO A 184 7.70 -0.17 11.08
CA PRO A 184 8.63 -0.29 12.19
C PRO A 184 10.04 0.16 11.89
N LYS A 185 10.42 0.33 10.62
CA LYS A 185 11.77 0.72 10.17
C LYS A 185 12.00 2.21 10.28
N TYR A 186 10.95 3.02 10.26
CA TYR A 186 11.01 4.46 10.13
C TYR A 186 10.45 5.19 11.34
N ASN A 187 11.00 6.37 11.64
CA ASN A 187 10.33 7.31 12.53
C ASN A 187 9.11 7.94 11.84
N GLN A 188 8.32 8.69 12.58
CA GLN A 188 7.05 9.26 12.07
C GLN A 188 7.25 10.14 10.83
N THR A 189 8.27 11.00 10.80
CA THR A 189 8.54 11.88 9.66
C THR A 189 8.96 11.10 8.42
N GLN A 190 9.84 10.12 8.58
CA GLN A 190 10.29 9.26 7.48
C GLN A 190 9.17 8.39 6.94
N PHE A 191 8.32 7.86 7.84
CA PHE A 191 7.19 7.05 7.44
C PHE A 191 6.15 7.88 6.68
N LYS A 192 5.90 9.12 7.10
CA LYS A 192 5.04 10.04 6.36
C LYS A 192 5.55 10.27 4.93
N MET A 193 6.84 10.52 4.76
CA MET A 193 7.44 10.68 3.43
C MET A 193 7.30 9.42 2.57
N LEU A 194 7.54 8.24 3.14
CA LEU A 194 7.35 6.97 2.44
C LEU A 194 5.89 6.80 2.02
N TYR A 195 4.95 7.08 2.93
CA TYR A 195 3.51 6.97 2.69
C TYR A 195 3.08 7.85 1.51
N GLU A 196 3.46 9.13 1.52
CA GLU A 196 3.12 10.08 0.47
C GLU A 196 3.58 9.59 -0.91
N ILE A 197 4.82 9.12 -1.03
CA ILE A 197 5.33 8.62 -2.31
C ILE A 197 4.73 7.27 -2.68
N ALA A 198 4.47 6.41 -1.71
CA ALA A 198 3.78 5.16 -1.99
C ALA A 198 2.40 5.43 -2.61
N MET A 199 1.69 6.47 -2.15
CA MET A 199 0.41 6.89 -2.74
C MET A 199 0.60 7.48 -4.15
N GLU A 200 1.62 8.32 -4.37
CA GLU A 200 1.94 8.85 -5.70
C GLU A 200 2.17 7.72 -6.70
N ILE A 201 2.95 6.70 -6.34
CA ILE A 201 3.20 5.54 -7.19
C ILE A 201 1.93 4.72 -7.43
N ALA A 202 1.12 4.50 -6.40
CA ALA A 202 -0.13 3.73 -6.53
C ALA A 202 -1.15 4.39 -7.47
N LEU A 203 -1.02 5.71 -7.67
CA LEU A 203 -1.93 6.53 -8.48
C LEU A 203 -1.36 6.89 -9.86
N LEU A 204 -0.24 6.33 -10.25
CA LEU A 204 0.32 6.56 -11.59
C LEU A 204 -0.69 6.13 -12.67
N SER A 205 -0.79 6.96 -13.69
CA SER A 205 -1.59 6.69 -14.88
C SER A 205 -0.70 6.18 -16.02
N PRO A 206 -1.25 5.42 -16.97
CA PRO A 206 -0.49 5.02 -18.15
C PRO A 206 0.05 6.24 -18.90
N ILE A 207 1.28 6.13 -19.41
CA ILE A 207 1.86 7.13 -20.30
C ILE A 207 1.12 7.02 -21.63
N GLU A 208 0.58 8.13 -22.12
CA GLU A 208 0.00 8.14 -23.46
C GLU A 208 1.10 7.87 -24.50
N PRO A 209 0.89 6.93 -25.43
CA PRO A 209 1.84 6.73 -26.52
C PRO A 209 1.90 7.99 -27.39
N GLU A 210 3.13 8.49 -27.67
CA GLU A 210 3.37 9.59 -28.60
C GLU A 210 2.98 9.23 -30.04
#